data_b37623d77b3e452fadbd1226802cc724
#
_entry.id   b37623d77b3e452fadbd1226802cc724
#
_cell.length_a   1.000
_cell.length_b   1.000
_cell.length_c   1.000
_cell.angle_alpha   90.00
_cell.angle_beta   90.00
_cell.angle_gamma   90.00
#
_symmetry.space_group_name_H-M   'P 1'
#
loop_
_entity.id
_entity.type
_entity.pdbx_description
1 polymer ?
#
loop_
_entity_poly.entity_id
_entity_poly.type
_entity_poly.pdbx_seq_one_letter_code
_entity_poly.pdbx_strand_id
1 'polypeptide(L)'
;MMRKEKTMNNNREIRVMIFEPGKAPYTAVLEDSLEHRKALVGGEIECISLPHETVLCCNAGGKWMGLPVNRQFGSDTIHGTFFLYGDTPEGRGAPL
;
A
#
# COMPACT_ATOMS: atom_id res chain seq x y z
N MET A 1 -18.66 -6.40 23.53
CA MET A 1 -18.58 -6.27 23.07
C MET A 1 -18.20 -6.42 22.53
N MET A 2 -18.37 -6.35 22.50
CA MET A 2 -18.17 -6.25 21.76
C MET A 2 -17.79 -6.34 21.06
N ARG A 3 -17.81 -6.31 20.99
CA ARG A 3 -17.59 -6.26 20.17
C ARG A 3 -17.23 -6.33 19.39
N LYS A 4 -17.43 -6.38 19.35
CA LYS A 4 -17.27 -6.29 18.50
C LYS A 4 -16.88 -6.13 17.83
N GLU A 5 -17.10 -6.08 18.01
CA GLU A 5 -16.91 -5.73 17.29
C GLU A 5 -16.39 -5.60 16.62
N LYS A 6 -16.37 -5.58 16.80
CA LYS A 6 -16.03 -5.29 16.07
C LYS A 6 -15.64 -5.30 15.30
N THR A 7 -15.91 -5.43 15.41
CA THR A 7 -15.72 -5.34 14.66
C THR A 7 -15.49 -5.25 13.85
N MET A 8 -15.76 -5.29 13.88
CA MET A 8 -15.77 -5.15 13.18
C MET A 8 -15.49 -4.82 12.38
N ASN A 9 -15.62 -4.72 12.26
CA ASN A 9 -15.52 -4.57 11.54
C ASN A 9 -15.17 -4.27 10.68
N ASN A 10 -15.93 -4.04 10.74
CA ASN A 10 -15.20 -3.51 10.05
C ASN A 10 -14.04 -3.93 9.33
N ASN A 11 -13.75 -5.01 9.24
CA ASN A 11 -12.58 -5.48 8.54
C ASN A 11 -12.75 -5.47 7.07
N ARG A 12 -12.39 -4.38 6.52
CA ARG A 12 -12.40 -4.23 5.11
C ARG A 12 -11.13 -4.78 4.55
N GLU A 13 -11.23 -5.55 3.48
CA GLU A 13 -10.08 -6.03 2.74
C GLU A 13 -9.98 -5.25 1.45
N ILE A 14 -8.76 -4.92 1.05
CA ILE A 14 -8.53 -4.28 -0.24
C ILE A 14 -7.55 -5.13 -1.04
N ARG A 15 -7.74 -5.11 -2.35
CA ARG A 15 -6.84 -5.80 -3.25
C ARG A 15 -5.74 -4.83 -3.66
N VAL A 16 -4.51 -5.24 -3.50
CA VAL A 16 -3.38 -4.37 -3.77
C VAL A 16 -2.41 -5.09 -4.70
N MET A 17 -1.59 -4.31 -5.40
CA MET A 17 -0.47 -4.84 -6.15
C MET A 17 0.79 -4.43 -5.41
N ILE A 18 1.59 -5.42 -5.03
CA ILE A 18 2.76 -5.21 -4.18
C ILE A 18 4.02 -5.27 -5.04
N PHE A 19 4.89 -4.29 -4.82
CA PHE A 19 6.18 -4.19 -5.50
C PHE A 19 7.27 -4.29 -4.47
N GLU A 20 7.99 -5.42 -4.47
CA GLU A 20 9.15 -5.59 -3.59
C GLU A 20 10.42 -5.37 -4.40
N PRO A 21 11.47 -4.83 -3.77
CA PRO A 21 12.71 -4.58 -4.50
C PRO A 21 13.25 -5.85 -5.16
N GLY A 22 13.57 -5.74 -6.44
CA GLY A 22 14.17 -6.85 -7.15
C GLY A 22 13.24 -7.98 -7.53
N LYS A 23 11.93 -7.81 -7.34
CA LYS A 23 10.96 -8.87 -7.62
C LYS A 23 9.88 -8.37 -8.54
N ALA A 24 9.26 -9.30 -9.27
CA ALA A 24 8.10 -8.98 -10.07
C ALA A 24 6.92 -8.63 -9.16
N PRO A 25 6.08 -7.69 -9.56
CA PRO A 25 4.91 -7.34 -8.73
C PRO A 25 3.92 -8.49 -8.66
N TYR A 26 3.15 -8.51 -7.58
CA TYR A 26 2.12 -9.52 -7.40
C TYR A 26 0.93 -8.91 -6.68
N THR A 27 -0.25 -9.52 -6.87
CA THR A 27 -1.45 -9.05 -6.22
C THR A 27 -1.65 -9.78 -4.90
N ALA A 28 -2.28 -9.10 -3.97
CA ALA A 28 -2.56 -9.67 -2.66
C ALA A 28 -3.78 -8.98 -2.09
N VAL A 29 -4.35 -9.58 -1.05
CA VAL A 29 -5.44 -8.98 -0.30
C VAL A 29 -4.87 -8.50 1.02
N LEU A 30 -5.15 -7.27 1.35
CA LEU A 30 -4.61 -6.62 2.55
C LEU A 30 -5.77 -6.17 3.41
N GLU A 31 -5.69 -6.44 4.70
CA GLU A 31 -6.65 -5.87 5.62
C GLU A 31 -6.45 -4.36 5.65
N ASP A 32 -7.52 -3.61 5.46
CA ASP A 32 -7.42 -2.17 5.27
C ASP A 32 -7.34 -1.46 6.61
N SER A 33 -6.16 -1.42 7.17
CA SER A 33 -5.88 -0.65 8.38
C SER A 33 -4.55 0.04 8.20
N LEU A 34 -4.38 1.13 8.91
CA LEU A 34 -3.13 1.86 8.87
C LEU A 34 -1.97 0.99 9.35
N GLU A 35 -2.21 0.18 10.36
CA GLU A 35 -1.18 -0.69 10.91
C GLU A 35 -0.69 -1.69 9.87
N HIS A 36 -1.63 -2.31 9.14
CA HIS A 36 -1.25 -3.28 8.12
C HIS A 36 -0.52 -2.61 6.96
N ARG A 37 -0.95 -1.40 6.58
CA ARG A 37 -0.28 -0.68 5.50
C ARG A 37 1.13 -0.29 5.92
N LYS A 38 1.31 0.18 7.14
CA LYS A 38 2.62 0.56 7.63
C LYS A 38 3.53 -0.66 7.74
N ALA A 39 2.98 -1.78 8.19
CA ALA A 39 3.78 -3.00 8.28
C ALA A 39 4.27 -3.44 6.90
N LEU A 40 3.42 -3.30 5.89
CA LEU A 40 3.78 -3.73 4.55
C LEU A 40 4.93 -2.89 3.98
N VAL A 41 4.92 -1.59 4.22
CA VAL A 41 6.00 -0.72 3.71
C VAL A 41 7.15 -0.59 4.69
N GLY A 42 7.01 -1.11 5.90
CA GLY A 42 8.11 -1.14 6.85
C GLY A 42 8.33 0.12 7.63
N GLY A 43 7.32 0.97 7.78
CA GLY A 43 7.48 2.20 8.55
C GLY A 43 6.34 3.16 8.29
N GLU A 44 6.60 4.43 8.48
CA GLU A 44 5.61 5.46 8.24
C GLU A 44 5.23 5.47 6.76
N ILE A 45 3.97 5.75 6.49
CA ILE A 45 3.44 5.60 5.15
C ILE A 45 3.17 6.96 4.52
N GLU A 46 3.46 7.04 3.23
CA GLU A 46 3.13 8.18 2.40
C GLU A 46 2.34 7.66 1.21
N CYS A 47 1.21 8.31 0.91
CA CYS A 47 0.36 7.89 -0.20
C CYS A 47 0.27 9.00 -1.22
N ILE A 48 0.35 8.63 -2.48
CA ILE A 48 0.37 9.54 -3.62
C ILE A 48 -0.76 9.16 -4.55
N SER A 49 -1.58 10.15 -4.92
CA SER A 49 -2.65 9.93 -5.88
C SER A 49 -2.09 9.92 -7.29
N LEU A 50 -2.45 8.91 -8.06
CA LEU A 50 -2.01 8.75 -9.43
C LEU A 50 -3.21 8.89 -10.35
N PRO A 51 -2.98 9.02 -11.68
CA PRO A 51 -4.08 9.02 -12.62
C PRO A 51 -4.88 7.73 -12.55
N HIS A 52 -6.13 7.78 -13.06
CA HIS A 52 -7.02 6.62 -13.14
C HIS A 52 -7.41 6.09 -11.77
N GLU A 53 -7.57 7.02 -10.81
CA GLU A 53 -8.09 6.68 -9.47
C GLU A 53 -7.25 5.59 -8.82
N THR A 54 -5.96 5.73 -8.92
CA THR A 54 -5.01 4.80 -8.33
C THR A 54 -4.22 5.52 -7.25
N VAL A 55 -3.93 4.81 -6.16
CA VAL A 55 -3.12 5.35 -5.07
C VAL A 55 -1.89 4.48 -4.90
N LEU A 56 -0.74 5.13 -4.78
CA LEU A 56 0.52 4.48 -4.47
C LEU A 56 0.88 4.77 -3.02
N CYS A 57 1.17 3.73 -2.26
CA CYS A 57 1.58 3.89 -0.85
C CYS A 57 2.97 3.33 -0.66
N CYS A 58 3.85 4.12 -0.09
CA CYS A 58 5.25 3.74 0.11
C CYS A 58 5.72 4.18 1.49
N ASN A 59 6.93 3.78 1.82
CA ASN A 59 7.56 4.18 3.08
C ASN A 59 8.00 5.63 2.97
N ALA A 60 7.52 6.47 3.86
CA ALA A 60 7.79 7.90 3.81
C ALA A 60 9.28 8.22 4.05
N GLY A 61 9.99 7.34 4.75
CA GLY A 61 11.39 7.55 5.06
C GLY A 61 12.33 6.54 4.44
N GLY A 62 11.91 5.87 3.35
CA GLY A 62 12.68 4.78 2.80
C GLY A 62 14.10 5.15 2.44
N LYS A 63 14.30 6.32 1.85
CA LYS A 63 15.64 6.79 1.52
C LYS A 63 16.49 6.95 2.76
N TRP A 64 15.93 7.58 3.79
CA TRP A 64 16.65 7.87 5.01
C TRP A 64 16.96 6.61 5.79
N MET A 65 16.13 5.58 5.67
CA MET A 65 16.35 4.32 6.34
C MET A 65 17.31 3.42 5.60
N GLY A 66 17.74 3.83 4.40
CA GLY A 66 18.63 3.01 3.61
C GLY A 66 17.96 1.78 3.02
N LEU A 67 16.66 1.83 2.80
CA LEU A 67 15.99 0.70 2.19
C LEU A 67 16.42 0.51 0.75
N PRO A 68 16.39 -0.71 0.23
CA PRO A 68 16.85 -0.96 -1.14
C PRO A 68 16.04 -0.18 -2.15
N VAL A 69 16.70 0.23 -3.22
CA VAL A 69 16.02 0.87 -4.34
C VAL A 69 15.04 -0.14 -4.94
N ASN A 70 13.83 0.32 -5.20
CA ASN A 70 12.80 -0.53 -5.80
C ASN A 70 12.59 -0.14 -7.25
N ARG A 71 11.96 1.00 -7.47
CA ARG A 71 11.63 1.45 -8.82
C ARG A 71 11.80 2.95 -8.89
N GLN A 72 12.11 3.41 -10.09
CA GLN A 72 12.07 4.83 -10.38
C GLN A 72 10.64 5.18 -10.79
N PHE A 73 10.12 6.26 -10.24
CA PHE A 73 8.77 6.67 -10.51
C PHE A 73 8.79 8.16 -10.84
N GLY A 74 8.63 8.46 -12.13
CA GLY A 74 8.83 9.83 -12.59
C GLY A 74 10.27 10.24 -12.37
N SER A 75 10.46 11.35 -11.69
CA SER A 75 11.81 11.83 -11.36
C SER A 75 12.28 11.35 -10.00
N ASP A 76 11.44 10.60 -9.29
CA ASP A 76 11.76 10.12 -7.94
C ASP A 76 12.08 8.64 -7.96
N THR A 77 12.84 8.21 -6.96
CA THR A 77 13.17 6.81 -6.77
C THR A 77 12.47 6.35 -5.50
N ILE A 78 11.77 5.22 -5.59
CA ILE A 78 11.09 4.64 -4.44
C ILE A 78 11.98 3.59 -3.83
N HIS A 79 12.20 3.69 -2.52
CA HIS A 79 13.02 2.76 -1.76
C HIS A 79 12.13 1.89 -0.89
N GLY A 80 12.38 0.57 -0.92
CA GLY A 80 11.61 -0.37 -0.13
C GLY A 80 10.35 -0.80 -0.83
N THR A 81 9.57 -1.61 -0.15
CA THR A 81 8.31 -2.15 -0.68
C THR A 81 7.26 -1.05 -0.77
N PHE A 82 6.51 -1.03 -1.86
CA PHE A 82 5.36 -0.14 -1.99
C PHE A 82 4.22 -0.92 -2.64
N PHE A 83 3.03 -0.35 -2.58
CA PHE A 83 1.87 -1.01 -3.19
C PHE A 83 0.93 -0.01 -3.82
N LEU A 84 0.12 -0.51 -4.76
CA LEU A 84 -0.89 0.27 -5.46
C LEU A 84 -2.25 -0.33 -5.19
N TYR A 85 -3.27 0.53 -5.19
CA TYR A 85 -4.65 0.05 -5.15
C TYR A 85 -5.56 1.06 -5.85
N GLY A 86 -6.74 0.59 -6.26
CA GLY A 86 -7.74 1.45 -6.87
C GLY A 86 -8.52 2.21 -5.82
N ASP A 87 -8.75 3.49 -6.05
CA ASP A 87 -9.37 4.37 -5.06
C ASP A 87 -10.71 4.88 -5.57
N THR A 88 -11.63 3.96 -5.84
CA THR A 88 -12.99 4.33 -6.23
C THR A 88 -13.95 3.85 -5.16
N PRO A 89 -15.11 4.52 -5.02
CA PRO A 89 -16.06 4.12 -3.99
C PRO A 89 -16.51 2.66 -4.11
N GLU A 90 -16.84 2.24 -5.31
CA GLU A 90 -17.30 0.86 -5.52
C GLU A 90 -16.19 -0.07 -5.92
N GLY A 91 -15.02 0.49 -6.26
CA GLY A 91 -13.89 -0.31 -6.72
C GLY A 91 -12.75 -0.40 -5.76
N ARG A 92 -12.97 -0.02 -4.50
CA ARG A 92 -11.89 -0.06 -3.54
C ARG A 92 -11.34 -1.48 -3.46
N GLY A 93 -10.03 -1.61 -3.73
CA GLY A 93 -9.42 -2.91 -3.78
C GLY A 93 -9.67 -3.64 -5.07
N ALA A 94 -10.26 -2.99 -6.08
CA ALA A 94 -10.44 -3.62 -7.37
C ALA A 94 -9.10 -3.89 -8.02
N PRO A 95 -9.05 -4.86 -8.93
CA PRO A 95 -7.79 -5.13 -9.64
C PRO A 95 -7.34 -3.90 -10.42
N LEU A 96 -6.07 -3.74 -10.45
CA LEU A 96 -5.47 -2.64 -11.19
C LEU A 96 -5.12 -3.09 -12.60
#